data_c759f8f0c018ba4eca11ab436347f517
#
_entry.id   c759f8f0c018ba4eca11ab436347f517
#
_cell.length_a   1.000
_cell.length_b   1.000
_cell.length_c   1.000
_cell.angle_alpha   90.00
_cell.angle_beta   90.00
_cell.angle_gamma   90.00
#
_symmetry.space_group_name_H-M   'P 1'
#
loop_
_entity.id
_entity.type
_entity.pdbx_description
1 polymer ?
#
loop_
_entity_poly.entity_id
_entity_poly.type
_entity_poly.pdbx_seq_one_letter_code
_entity_poly.pdbx_strand_id
1 'polypeptide(L)'
;MDTTGISKARRFGVAAGAAAALAAIGLATAGPAGATAAQADDDTLTLRGSNRGEQIVLRLAAGDPGTLEVDLGGDGTAERTFDRATFTRVEVLARGGSDQVRIDEGNGAFADEEIAIDGGSGSDTIDGGSGNELLVGGRGGDTVDGNGGADTGILGSGRDTFRWDPGDGSDVVEGRSGADTLDFNGAGAAENMSFTANGRRTLFFRDVGNISMDMDDVEALDLTTLGGNDTVTVGDMSGTDARFAGIDLSGPAGGPDGLADTVTVTGSRRGDDIEVDTRRGRVEVDGLRADVQIAGAEPADSLTVLAGDGDDEVEVDDDVEDVIGVTVDLGAGQR
;
A
#
# COMPACT_ATOMS: atom_id res chain seq x y z
N MET A 1 32.53 5.13 25.58
CA MET A 1 32.28 4.14 24.51
C MET A 1 31.12 4.68 23.71
N ASP A 2 31.46 5.12 22.53
CA ASP A 2 30.66 6.01 21.67
C ASP A 2 29.69 5.14 20.85
N THR A 3 28.40 5.47 20.94
CA THR A 3 27.31 4.85 20.15
C THR A 3 26.63 5.93 19.31
N THR A 4 27.30 6.34 18.23
CA THR A 4 26.69 7.21 17.20
C THR A 4 26.92 6.60 15.83
N GLY A 5 25.96 5.80 15.41
CA GLY A 5 25.87 5.25 14.05
C GLY A 5 24.42 5.26 13.57
N ILE A 6 23.76 6.44 13.64
CA ILE A 6 22.49 6.63 12.96
C ILE A 6 22.79 7.11 11.54
N SER A 7 22.68 6.19 10.60
CA SER A 7 22.67 6.48 9.18
C SER A 7 21.61 7.55 8.89
N LYS A 8 22.04 8.68 8.30
CA LYS A 8 21.14 9.73 7.83
C LYS A 8 20.40 9.22 6.60
N ALA A 9 19.25 8.59 6.78
CA ALA A 9 18.26 8.52 5.73
C ALA A 9 17.95 9.96 5.33
N ARG A 10 18.18 10.31 4.08
CA ARG A 10 17.75 11.60 3.52
C ARG A 10 16.22 11.56 3.52
N ARG A 11 15.62 12.23 4.47
CA ARG A 11 14.19 12.52 4.44
C ARG A 11 13.94 13.37 3.20
N PHE A 12 13.25 12.83 2.21
CA PHE A 12 12.57 13.65 1.23
C PHE A 12 11.55 14.48 2.02
N GLY A 13 11.81 15.77 2.15
CA GLY A 13 10.83 16.68 2.69
C GLY A 13 9.68 16.73 1.70
N VAL A 14 8.56 16.10 2.03
CA VAL A 14 7.30 16.30 1.33
C VAL A 14 6.88 17.73 1.62
N ALA A 15 7.40 18.67 0.82
CA ALA A 15 6.88 20.02 0.77
C ALA A 15 5.48 19.90 0.14
N ALA A 16 4.47 20.41 0.83
CA ALA A 16 3.14 20.64 0.29
C ALA A 16 3.24 21.56 -0.95
N GLY A 17 3.51 20.97 -2.12
CA GLY A 17 3.80 21.70 -3.35
C GLY A 17 4.25 20.82 -4.51
N ALA A 18 4.47 19.52 -4.32
CA ALA A 18 4.91 18.63 -5.41
C ALA A 18 3.88 18.46 -6.54
N ALA A 19 2.62 18.79 -6.32
CA ALA A 19 1.59 18.80 -7.37
C ALA A 19 1.68 19.99 -8.35
N ALA A 20 2.61 20.93 -8.15
CA ALA A 20 2.70 22.14 -8.95
C ALA A 20 3.92 22.19 -9.88
N ALA A 21 4.78 21.20 -9.91
CA ALA A 21 6.00 21.19 -10.72
C ALA A 21 5.87 20.43 -12.07
N LEU A 22 4.71 19.86 -12.39
CA LEU A 22 4.42 19.32 -13.73
C LEU A 22 3.82 20.41 -14.63
N ALA A 23 4.48 21.55 -14.77
CA ALA A 23 4.04 22.61 -15.65
C ALA A 23 4.74 22.51 -17.02
N ALA A 24 3.95 22.06 -17.99
CA ALA A 24 3.98 22.41 -19.42
C ALA A 24 5.28 22.94 -20.04
N ILE A 25 5.92 22.15 -20.89
CA ILE A 25 6.69 22.67 -22.01
C ILE A 25 6.41 21.83 -23.26
N GLY A 26 5.94 22.51 -24.33
CA GLY A 26 6.22 22.20 -25.71
C GLY A 26 5.33 21.20 -26.46
N LEU A 27 4.55 21.75 -27.40
CA LEU A 27 3.81 21.05 -28.46
C LEU A 27 4.65 19.98 -29.17
N ALA A 28 4.23 18.71 -29.07
CA ALA A 28 4.60 17.71 -30.05
C ALA A 28 3.37 17.37 -30.91
N THR A 29 3.58 17.28 -32.22
CA THR A 29 2.57 17.00 -33.25
C THR A 29 1.89 15.65 -33.04
N ALA A 30 0.57 15.64 -33.09
CA ALA A 30 -0.24 14.42 -32.99
C ALA A 30 0.14 13.40 -34.08
N GLY A 31 0.67 12.26 -33.60
CA GLY A 31 0.77 11.04 -34.42
C GLY A 31 -0.57 10.28 -34.47
N PRO A 32 -0.65 9.15 -35.15
CA PRO A 32 -1.87 8.33 -35.24
C PRO A 32 -2.29 7.85 -33.83
N ALA A 33 -3.59 7.61 -33.64
CA ALA A 33 -4.23 7.25 -32.39
C ALA A 33 -3.48 6.11 -31.67
N GLY A 34 -2.99 6.40 -30.46
CA GLY A 34 -2.16 5.49 -29.67
C GLY A 34 -0.67 5.91 -29.60
N ALA A 35 -0.29 7.08 -30.10
CA ALA A 35 1.11 7.51 -30.09
C ALA A 35 1.50 8.13 -28.76
N THR A 36 2.30 7.43 -27.98
CA THR A 36 3.06 8.00 -26.87
C THR A 36 4.15 8.92 -27.41
N ALA A 37 4.11 10.21 -27.04
CA ALA A 37 5.19 11.12 -27.35
C ALA A 37 6.33 10.92 -26.35
N ALA A 38 7.56 10.78 -26.81
CA ALA A 38 8.73 10.74 -25.98
C ALA A 38 9.63 11.95 -26.28
N GLN A 39 10.15 12.58 -25.23
CA GLN A 39 11.08 13.69 -25.33
C GLN A 39 12.12 13.55 -24.24
N ALA A 40 13.41 13.63 -24.61
CA ALA A 40 14.49 13.80 -23.67
C ALA A 40 14.85 15.30 -23.59
N ASP A 41 14.83 15.85 -22.39
CA ASP A 41 15.19 17.23 -22.12
C ASP A 41 15.83 17.29 -20.73
N ASP A 42 16.98 17.96 -20.63
CA ASP A 42 17.73 18.16 -19.38
C ASP A 42 17.80 16.91 -18.46
N ASP A 43 18.38 15.81 -18.96
CA ASP A 43 18.55 14.52 -18.25
C ASP A 43 17.26 13.76 -17.90
N THR A 44 16.11 14.16 -18.43
CA THR A 44 14.82 13.50 -18.20
C THR A 44 14.23 12.95 -19.49
N LEU A 45 13.91 11.66 -19.48
CA LEU A 45 13.08 11.03 -20.51
C LEU A 45 11.61 11.11 -20.09
N THR A 46 10.80 11.89 -20.80
CA THR A 46 9.36 11.97 -20.59
C THR A 46 8.60 11.15 -21.62
N LEU A 47 7.84 10.17 -21.16
CA LEU A 47 6.91 9.35 -21.95
C LEU A 47 5.48 9.86 -21.74
N ARG A 48 4.73 10.09 -22.81
CA ARG A 48 3.38 10.66 -22.73
C ARG A 48 2.38 9.75 -23.42
N GLY A 49 1.42 9.25 -22.68
CA GLY A 49 0.25 8.57 -23.17
C GLY A 49 -0.75 9.50 -23.87
N SER A 50 -1.89 8.96 -24.23
CA SER A 50 -3.00 9.68 -24.86
C SER A 50 -4.13 9.95 -23.84
N ASN A 51 -5.38 10.02 -24.30
CA ASN A 51 -6.57 10.05 -23.43
C ASN A 51 -7.40 8.76 -23.64
N ARG A 52 -6.74 7.63 -23.82
CA ARG A 52 -7.36 6.31 -23.97
C ARG A 52 -6.58 5.32 -23.11
N GLY A 53 -7.20 4.24 -22.71
CA GLY A 53 -6.52 3.17 -21.99
C GLY A 53 -5.37 2.59 -22.82
N GLU A 54 -4.18 2.60 -22.24
CA GLU A 54 -2.93 2.13 -22.83
C GLU A 54 -2.25 1.14 -21.92
N GLN A 55 -1.37 0.31 -22.51
CA GLN A 55 -0.41 -0.49 -21.77
C GLN A 55 0.98 0.06 -22.06
N ILE A 56 1.73 0.42 -21.02
CA ILE A 56 3.07 0.97 -21.14
C ILE A 56 4.00 0.11 -20.28
N VAL A 57 4.93 -0.59 -20.91
CA VAL A 57 5.91 -1.41 -20.22
C VAL A 57 7.30 -0.85 -20.45
N LEU A 58 7.99 -0.56 -19.36
CA LEU A 58 9.40 -0.17 -19.34
C LEU A 58 10.23 -1.39 -19.01
N ARG A 59 11.25 -1.70 -19.83
CA ARG A 59 12.19 -2.78 -19.53
C ARG A 59 13.56 -2.50 -20.12
N LEU A 60 14.57 -3.18 -19.61
CA LEU A 60 15.88 -3.18 -20.26
C LEU A 60 15.89 -4.13 -21.47
N ALA A 61 16.63 -3.78 -22.50
CA ALA A 61 16.80 -4.65 -23.65
C ALA A 61 17.55 -5.93 -23.26
N ALA A 62 17.11 -7.06 -23.76
CA ALA A 62 17.73 -8.36 -23.44
C ALA A 62 19.18 -8.41 -23.87
N GLY A 63 20.10 -8.57 -22.91
CA GLY A 63 21.54 -8.62 -23.15
C GLY A 63 22.21 -7.27 -23.41
N ASP A 64 21.44 -6.17 -23.34
CA ASP A 64 21.95 -4.80 -23.45
C ASP A 64 21.34 -3.88 -22.37
N PRO A 65 21.89 -3.87 -21.15
CA PRO A 65 21.37 -3.05 -20.06
C PRO A 65 21.54 -1.54 -20.27
N GLY A 66 22.27 -1.10 -21.28
CA GLY A 66 22.40 0.31 -21.67
C GLY A 66 21.21 0.83 -22.47
N THR A 67 20.30 -0.03 -22.89
CA THR A 67 19.12 0.35 -23.69
C THR A 67 17.84 0.14 -22.91
N LEU A 68 17.04 1.22 -22.75
CA LEU A 68 15.66 1.16 -22.30
C LEU A 68 14.75 0.85 -23.49
N GLU A 69 13.91 -0.15 -23.36
CA GLU A 69 12.78 -0.46 -24.25
C GLU A 69 11.48 0.02 -23.66
N VAL A 70 10.62 0.58 -24.51
CA VAL A 70 9.24 0.95 -24.18
C VAL A 70 8.31 0.19 -25.11
N ASP A 71 7.51 -0.68 -24.53
CA ASP A 71 6.49 -1.49 -25.19
C ASP A 71 5.12 -0.82 -24.95
N LEU A 72 4.50 -0.36 -26.02
CA LEU A 72 3.23 0.34 -26.03
C LEU A 72 2.13 -0.61 -26.53
N GLY A 73 1.52 -1.33 -25.63
CA GLY A 73 0.52 -2.34 -25.92
C GLY A 73 0.73 -3.61 -25.13
N GLY A 74 1.89 -3.76 -24.49
CA GLY A 74 2.18 -4.89 -23.63
C GLY A 74 2.28 -6.23 -24.36
N ASP A 75 2.58 -6.19 -25.68
CA ASP A 75 2.61 -7.39 -26.52
C ASP A 75 4.00 -8.06 -26.57
N GLY A 76 4.97 -7.49 -25.84
CA GLY A 76 6.35 -7.95 -25.78
C GLY A 76 7.25 -7.35 -26.85
N THR A 77 6.71 -6.50 -27.73
CA THR A 77 7.47 -5.81 -28.78
C THR A 77 7.73 -4.37 -28.36
N ALA A 78 9.00 -3.93 -28.37
CA ALA A 78 9.32 -2.55 -28.08
C ALA A 78 9.08 -1.65 -29.30
N GLU A 79 8.19 -0.66 -29.16
CA GLU A 79 7.99 0.36 -30.20
C GLU A 79 9.03 1.46 -30.16
N ARG A 80 9.70 1.60 -28.98
CA ARG A 80 10.72 2.62 -28.79
C ARG A 80 11.89 2.08 -27.98
N THR A 81 13.06 2.62 -28.30
CA THR A 81 14.29 2.33 -27.54
C THR A 81 15.05 3.63 -27.28
N PHE A 82 15.70 3.70 -26.12
CA PHE A 82 16.45 4.86 -25.69
C PHE A 82 17.79 4.44 -25.08
N ASP A 83 18.86 5.21 -25.34
CA ASP A 83 20.15 5.05 -24.71
C ASP A 83 20.08 5.62 -23.27
N ARG A 84 20.22 4.76 -22.26
CA ARG A 84 20.16 5.13 -20.84
C ARG A 84 21.24 6.13 -20.41
N ALA A 85 22.35 6.21 -21.13
CA ALA A 85 23.39 7.20 -20.86
C ALA A 85 22.94 8.65 -21.12
N THR A 86 21.77 8.86 -21.74
CA THR A 86 21.28 10.19 -22.11
C THR A 86 20.29 10.80 -21.11
N PHE A 87 19.89 10.08 -20.08
CA PHE A 87 18.99 10.56 -19.04
C PHE A 87 19.32 9.90 -17.69
N THR A 88 18.90 10.53 -16.61
CA THR A 88 18.97 10.01 -15.23
C THR A 88 17.59 9.90 -14.58
N ARG A 89 16.57 10.39 -15.26
CA ARG A 89 15.18 10.38 -14.81
C ARG A 89 14.24 9.91 -15.93
N VAL A 90 13.25 9.13 -15.55
CA VAL A 90 12.15 8.73 -16.44
C VAL A 90 10.84 9.22 -15.85
N GLU A 91 10.07 9.95 -16.63
CA GLU A 91 8.70 10.35 -16.29
C GLU A 91 7.71 9.70 -17.25
N VAL A 92 6.75 8.96 -16.72
CA VAL A 92 5.62 8.43 -17.48
C VAL A 92 4.37 9.22 -17.10
N LEU A 93 3.74 9.85 -18.09
CA LEU A 93 2.50 10.59 -17.94
C LEU A 93 1.44 9.89 -18.80
N ALA A 94 0.68 8.94 -18.20
CA ALA A 94 -0.31 8.14 -18.95
C ALA A 94 -1.52 8.98 -19.37
N ARG A 95 -1.90 9.99 -18.57
CA ARG A 95 -2.90 11.04 -18.84
C ARG A 95 -4.33 10.63 -18.59
N GLY A 96 -4.96 9.91 -19.51
CA GLY A 96 -6.37 9.61 -19.36
C GLY A 96 -6.80 8.36 -20.12
N GLY A 97 -7.79 7.71 -19.59
CA GLY A 97 -8.16 6.36 -19.94
C GLY A 97 -7.92 5.46 -18.75
N SER A 98 -8.15 4.19 -18.85
CA SER A 98 -7.71 3.24 -17.83
C SER A 98 -6.43 2.62 -18.34
N ASP A 99 -5.32 3.03 -17.74
CA ASP A 99 -3.98 2.73 -18.20
C ASP A 99 -3.34 1.62 -17.35
N GLN A 100 -2.44 0.87 -17.94
CA GLN A 100 -1.56 -0.07 -17.24
C GLN A 100 -0.12 0.35 -17.49
N VAL A 101 0.58 0.77 -16.43
CA VAL A 101 2.00 1.14 -16.51
C VAL A 101 2.80 0.20 -15.64
N ARG A 102 3.80 -0.46 -16.22
CA ARG A 102 4.60 -1.45 -15.50
C ARG A 102 6.08 -1.31 -15.80
N ILE A 103 6.89 -1.44 -14.77
CA ILE A 103 8.34 -1.65 -14.88
C ILE A 103 8.59 -3.15 -14.90
N ASP A 104 9.16 -3.67 -15.97
CA ASP A 104 9.50 -5.08 -16.13
C ASP A 104 11.02 -5.29 -15.99
N GLU A 105 11.42 -5.80 -14.86
CA GLU A 105 12.82 -6.03 -14.53
C GLU A 105 13.33 -7.44 -14.90
N GLY A 106 12.58 -8.19 -15.71
CA GLY A 106 13.00 -9.51 -16.17
C GLY A 106 14.34 -9.56 -16.90
N ASN A 107 14.79 -8.44 -17.46
CA ASN A 107 16.10 -8.29 -18.11
C ASN A 107 17.12 -7.50 -17.28
N GLY A 108 16.77 -7.07 -16.08
CA GLY A 108 17.60 -6.31 -15.14
C GLY A 108 16.89 -5.13 -14.53
N ALA A 109 17.37 -4.67 -13.38
CA ALA A 109 16.80 -3.59 -12.60
C ALA A 109 17.17 -2.20 -13.12
N PHE A 110 16.29 -1.24 -12.83
CA PHE A 110 16.53 0.18 -13.05
C PHE A 110 17.16 0.80 -11.78
N ALA A 111 18.46 0.57 -11.59
CA ALA A 111 19.15 0.96 -10.36
C ALA A 111 19.70 2.40 -10.38
N ASP A 112 19.75 3.02 -11.54
CA ASP A 112 20.46 4.29 -11.74
C ASP A 112 19.53 5.48 -12.09
N GLU A 113 18.26 5.22 -12.38
CA GLU A 113 17.26 6.24 -12.75
C GLU A 113 16.31 6.54 -11.61
N GLU A 114 15.92 7.81 -11.50
CA GLU A 114 14.72 8.21 -10.75
C GLU A 114 13.50 8.00 -11.63
N ILE A 115 12.53 7.20 -11.19
CA ILE A 115 11.33 6.93 -11.97
C ILE A 115 10.12 7.57 -11.31
N ALA A 116 9.32 8.28 -12.10
CA ALA A 116 8.03 8.82 -11.71
C ALA A 116 6.96 8.40 -12.71
N ILE A 117 5.84 7.89 -12.22
CA ILE A 117 4.70 7.45 -13.02
C ILE A 117 3.46 8.21 -12.55
N ASP A 118 2.72 8.81 -13.50
CA ASP A 118 1.44 9.47 -13.28
C ASP A 118 0.40 8.83 -14.21
N GLY A 119 -0.55 8.08 -13.62
CA GLY A 119 -1.69 7.46 -14.31
C GLY A 119 -2.63 8.50 -14.89
N GLY A 120 -2.97 9.51 -14.10
CA GLY A 120 -3.70 10.69 -14.57
C GLY A 120 -5.19 10.64 -14.31
N SER A 121 -6.01 10.26 -15.25
CA SER A 121 -7.46 10.15 -15.04
C SER A 121 -8.03 8.90 -15.71
N GLY A 122 -8.74 8.13 -14.93
CA GLY A 122 -9.27 6.83 -15.31
C GLY A 122 -9.08 5.88 -14.13
N SER A 123 -9.24 4.60 -14.36
CA SER A 123 -8.88 3.61 -13.35
C SER A 123 -7.61 2.92 -13.82
N ASP A 124 -6.51 3.32 -13.20
CA ASP A 124 -5.18 2.99 -13.65
C ASP A 124 -4.57 1.88 -12.79
N THR A 125 -3.67 1.09 -13.37
CA THR A 125 -2.84 0.11 -12.65
C THR A 125 -1.39 0.49 -12.86
N ILE A 126 -0.67 0.70 -11.76
CA ILE A 126 0.73 1.11 -11.77
C ILE A 126 1.54 0.12 -10.97
N ASP A 127 2.45 -0.57 -11.64
CA ASP A 127 3.40 -1.49 -11.01
C ASP A 127 4.82 -0.89 -11.13
N GLY A 128 5.42 -0.55 -10.00
CA GLY A 128 6.78 -0.06 -9.88
C GLY A 128 7.86 -1.10 -10.17
N GLY A 129 9.09 -0.80 -9.80
CA GLY A 129 10.24 -1.67 -9.98
C GLY A 129 10.87 -2.13 -8.66
N SER A 130 12.17 -2.26 -8.64
CA SER A 130 12.95 -2.55 -7.42
C SER A 130 13.66 -1.30 -6.88
N GLY A 131 13.42 -0.13 -7.48
CA GLY A 131 14.00 1.15 -7.13
C GLY A 131 13.23 1.87 -6.04
N ASN A 132 13.33 3.19 -6.01
CA ASN A 132 12.51 4.04 -5.16
C ASN A 132 11.72 4.98 -6.07
N GLU A 133 10.49 4.65 -6.33
CA GLU A 133 9.66 5.32 -7.33
C GLU A 133 8.70 6.35 -6.70
N LEU A 134 8.29 7.30 -7.53
CA LEU A 134 7.14 8.15 -7.25
C LEU A 134 5.98 7.71 -8.13
N LEU A 135 4.94 7.17 -7.52
CA LEU A 135 3.78 6.61 -8.20
C LEU A 135 2.53 7.43 -7.88
N VAL A 136 1.90 7.99 -8.90
CA VAL A 136 0.72 8.82 -8.76
C VAL A 136 -0.44 8.17 -9.51
N GLY A 137 -1.49 7.73 -8.79
CA GLY A 137 -2.71 7.17 -9.39
C GLY A 137 -3.46 8.25 -10.17
N GLY A 138 -3.94 9.26 -9.45
CA GLY A 138 -4.54 10.43 -10.07
C GLY A 138 -6.02 10.58 -9.80
N ARG A 139 -6.89 10.50 -10.81
CA ARG A 139 -8.34 10.51 -10.64
C ARG A 139 -8.92 9.20 -11.13
N GLY A 140 -9.69 8.54 -10.28
CA GLY A 140 -10.38 7.30 -10.66
C GLY A 140 -10.38 6.31 -9.52
N GLY A 141 -10.38 5.05 -9.84
CA GLY A 141 -10.17 3.99 -8.87
C GLY A 141 -8.91 3.26 -9.27
N ASP A 142 -7.78 3.65 -8.65
CA ASP A 142 -6.46 3.27 -9.09
C ASP A 142 -5.90 2.12 -8.24
N THR A 143 -5.04 1.31 -8.82
CA THR A 143 -4.27 0.30 -8.09
C THR A 143 -2.78 0.60 -8.27
N VAL A 144 -2.09 0.80 -7.17
CA VAL A 144 -0.67 1.12 -7.16
C VAL A 144 0.07 0.07 -6.35
N ASP A 145 1.11 -0.47 -6.93
CA ASP A 145 2.04 -1.42 -6.32
C ASP A 145 3.46 -0.87 -6.53
N GLY A 146 4.17 -0.60 -5.42
CA GLY A 146 5.54 -0.10 -5.46
C GLY A 146 6.54 -1.17 -5.86
N ASN A 147 6.22 -2.43 -5.60
CA ASN A 147 7.17 -3.53 -5.60
C ASN A 147 8.34 -3.26 -4.64
N GLY A 148 9.57 -3.58 -5.04
CA GLY A 148 10.72 -3.42 -4.14
C GLY A 148 11.24 -1.99 -4.07
N GLY A 149 11.79 -1.62 -2.91
CA GLY A 149 12.35 -0.29 -2.75
C GLY A 149 11.81 0.46 -1.55
N ALA A 150 11.81 1.78 -1.63
CA ALA A 150 11.14 2.64 -0.68
C ALA A 150 10.37 3.70 -1.47
N ASP A 151 9.12 3.38 -1.75
CA ASP A 151 8.31 4.08 -2.72
C ASP A 151 7.44 5.16 -2.09
N THR A 152 6.98 6.08 -2.92
CA THR A 152 5.96 7.04 -2.54
C THR A 152 4.76 6.89 -3.46
N GLY A 153 3.68 6.32 -2.92
CA GLY A 153 2.38 6.25 -3.57
C GLY A 153 1.54 7.47 -3.24
N ILE A 154 1.08 8.22 -4.25
CA ILE A 154 0.08 9.28 -4.12
C ILE A 154 -1.15 8.82 -4.89
N LEU A 155 -2.15 8.30 -4.18
CA LEU A 155 -3.27 7.61 -4.82
C LEU A 155 -4.18 8.59 -5.56
N GLY A 156 -4.59 9.67 -4.88
CA GLY A 156 -5.23 10.77 -5.59
C GLY A 156 -6.69 11.00 -5.23
N SER A 157 -7.60 10.81 -6.15
CA SER A 157 -9.01 10.96 -5.86
C SER A 157 -9.84 9.83 -6.45
N GLY A 158 -10.57 9.15 -5.57
CA GLY A 158 -11.40 8.03 -5.97
C GLY A 158 -11.54 6.98 -4.89
N ARG A 159 -11.53 5.76 -5.31
CA ARG A 159 -11.39 4.61 -4.42
C ARG A 159 -10.17 3.84 -4.90
N ASP A 160 -9.09 4.05 -4.20
CA ASP A 160 -7.79 3.63 -4.66
C ASP A 160 -7.24 2.52 -3.75
N THR A 161 -6.34 1.71 -4.28
CA THR A 161 -5.70 0.63 -3.53
C THR A 161 -4.20 0.73 -3.69
N PHE A 162 -3.50 0.77 -2.57
CA PHE A 162 -2.06 0.50 -2.53
C PHE A 162 -1.84 -0.94 -2.12
N ARG A 163 -1.20 -1.71 -2.99
CA ARG A 163 -0.88 -3.13 -2.73
C ARG A 163 0.54 -3.26 -2.24
N TRP A 164 0.74 -4.21 -1.34
CA TRP A 164 2.03 -4.66 -0.86
C TRP A 164 2.09 -6.20 -0.83
N ASP A 165 3.09 -6.76 -1.46
CA ASP A 165 3.33 -8.20 -1.53
C ASP A 165 4.69 -8.58 -0.89
N PRO A 166 4.91 -9.84 -0.44
CA PRO A 166 6.18 -10.27 0.14
C PRO A 166 7.36 -10.10 -0.82
N GLY A 167 8.24 -9.19 -0.50
CA GLY A 167 9.40 -8.80 -1.33
C GLY A 167 9.46 -7.30 -1.55
N ASP A 168 8.36 -6.61 -1.32
CA ASP A 168 8.27 -5.16 -1.43
C ASP A 168 8.97 -4.47 -0.26
N GLY A 169 9.17 -3.19 -0.42
CA GLY A 169 9.89 -2.37 0.53
C GLY A 169 9.03 -1.72 1.60
N SER A 170 9.58 -0.67 2.18
CA SER A 170 8.90 0.16 3.18
C SER A 170 8.49 1.48 2.54
N ASP A 171 7.18 1.77 2.48
CA ASP A 171 6.65 2.80 1.62
C ASP A 171 5.92 3.91 2.37
N VAL A 172 5.73 5.02 1.67
CA VAL A 172 4.89 6.12 2.10
C VAL A 172 3.67 6.18 1.19
N VAL A 173 2.47 6.17 1.77
CA VAL A 173 1.21 6.20 1.03
C VAL A 173 0.41 7.44 1.42
N GLU A 174 0.02 8.21 0.42
CA GLU A 174 -0.82 9.39 0.52
C GLU A 174 -2.14 9.12 -0.24
N GLY A 175 -3.20 8.71 0.47
CA GLY A 175 -4.52 8.41 -0.11
C GLY A 175 -5.15 9.63 -0.77
N ARG A 176 -5.06 10.78 -0.10
CA ARG A 176 -5.62 12.08 -0.50
C ARG A 176 -7.12 12.14 -0.30
N SER A 177 -7.93 11.83 -1.33
CA SER A 177 -9.37 12.03 -1.24
C SER A 177 -10.16 10.89 -1.85
N GLY A 178 -10.96 10.27 -1.02
CA GLY A 178 -11.74 9.15 -1.48
C GLY A 178 -12.06 8.16 -0.38
N ALA A 179 -11.97 6.92 -0.71
CA ALA A 179 -12.03 5.81 0.24
C ALA A 179 -10.95 4.80 -0.18
N ASP A 180 -9.80 4.92 0.45
CA ASP A 180 -8.57 4.31 -0.02
C ASP A 180 -8.18 3.14 0.88
N THR A 181 -7.53 2.17 0.29
CA THR A 181 -7.23 0.88 0.92
C THR A 181 -5.73 0.57 0.83
N LEU A 182 -5.14 0.17 1.95
CA LEU A 182 -3.94 -0.64 1.94
C LEU A 182 -4.35 -2.11 1.81
N ASP A 183 -3.88 -2.81 0.79
CA ASP A 183 -4.02 -4.26 0.59
C ASP A 183 -2.65 -4.92 0.86
N PHE A 184 -2.46 -5.43 2.08
CA PHE A 184 -1.18 -5.94 2.53
C PHE A 184 -1.21 -7.46 2.65
N ASN A 185 -0.34 -8.14 1.91
CA ASN A 185 -0.17 -9.58 1.96
C ASN A 185 1.03 -9.97 2.82
N GLY A 186 0.79 -10.77 3.86
CA GLY A 186 1.81 -11.40 4.68
C GLY A 186 2.49 -12.57 3.98
N ALA A 187 3.09 -13.45 4.75
CA ALA A 187 3.76 -14.65 4.24
C ALA A 187 3.38 -15.88 5.07
N GLY A 188 3.70 -17.07 4.62
CA GLY A 188 3.44 -18.30 5.38
C GLY A 188 4.47 -18.56 6.51
N ALA A 189 4.89 -17.52 7.22
CA ALA A 189 5.83 -17.58 8.34
C ALA A 189 5.19 -16.88 9.54
N ALA A 190 5.57 -17.23 10.76
CA ALA A 190 5.10 -16.51 11.94
C ALA A 190 5.57 -15.04 11.91
N GLU A 191 4.63 -14.12 11.98
CA GLU A 191 4.83 -12.68 11.79
C GLU A 191 4.23 -11.88 12.96
N ASN A 192 4.89 -10.78 13.31
CA ASN A 192 4.32 -9.79 14.20
C ASN A 192 4.02 -8.52 13.41
N MET A 193 2.75 -8.19 13.32
CA MET A 193 2.24 -7.07 12.54
C MET A 193 1.44 -6.11 13.41
N SER A 194 1.54 -4.82 13.14
CA SER A 194 0.80 -3.84 13.94
C SER A 194 0.41 -2.60 13.15
N PHE A 195 -0.81 -2.12 13.37
CA PHE A 195 -1.28 -0.80 12.98
C PHE A 195 -1.29 0.12 14.18
N THR A 196 -0.68 1.28 14.07
CA THR A 196 -0.59 2.27 15.16
C THR A 196 -0.79 3.69 14.65
N ALA A 197 -1.38 4.56 15.47
CA ALA A 197 -1.51 5.97 15.13
C ALA A 197 -0.22 6.75 15.41
N ASN A 198 0.15 7.62 14.48
CA ASN A 198 1.22 8.61 14.62
C ASN A 198 0.68 10.00 14.25
N GLY A 199 -0.03 10.62 15.17
CA GLY A 199 -0.78 11.85 14.92
C GLY A 199 -1.97 11.57 13.99
N ARG A 200 -1.96 12.09 12.76
CA ARG A 200 -2.97 11.80 11.75
C ARG A 200 -2.63 10.59 10.89
N ARG A 201 -1.38 10.22 10.85
CA ARG A 201 -0.90 9.12 10.02
C ARG A 201 -1.11 7.77 10.69
N THR A 202 -1.36 6.77 9.90
CA THR A 202 -1.35 5.37 10.30
C THR A 202 0.02 4.78 9.96
N LEU A 203 0.66 4.16 10.96
CA LEU A 203 1.87 3.38 10.74
C LEU A 203 1.53 1.91 10.79
N PHE A 204 1.94 1.17 9.80
CA PHE A 204 1.97 -0.28 9.83
C PHE A 204 3.42 -0.75 10.00
N PHE A 205 3.61 -1.79 10.80
CA PHE A 205 4.89 -2.45 10.98
C PHE A 205 4.73 -3.97 10.89
N ARG A 206 5.67 -4.61 10.24
CA ARG A 206 5.84 -6.07 10.16
C ARG A 206 7.28 -6.41 10.49
N ASP A 207 7.51 -7.36 11.41
CA ASP A 207 8.86 -7.73 11.86
C ASP A 207 9.64 -8.54 10.83
N VAL A 208 8.98 -9.42 10.09
CA VAL A 208 9.60 -10.13 8.98
C VAL A 208 9.94 -9.15 7.85
N GLY A 209 11.21 -9.05 7.50
CA GLY A 209 11.71 -8.05 6.55
C GLY A 209 11.88 -6.65 7.17
N ASN A 210 11.41 -6.39 8.38
CA ASN A 210 11.42 -5.08 9.03
C ASN A 210 10.73 -4.01 8.15
N ILE A 211 9.51 -4.33 7.72
CA ILE A 211 8.71 -3.48 6.84
C ILE A 211 7.95 -2.43 7.64
N SER A 212 7.89 -1.23 7.11
CA SER A 212 7.19 -0.11 7.71
C SER A 212 6.46 0.70 6.64
N MET A 213 5.12 0.78 6.74
CA MET A 213 4.30 1.65 5.89
C MET A 213 3.92 2.89 6.67
N ASP A 214 4.03 4.07 6.05
CA ASP A 214 3.64 5.36 6.64
C ASP A 214 2.54 5.98 5.79
N MET A 215 1.29 6.00 6.31
CA MET A 215 0.08 6.30 5.53
C MET A 215 -0.65 7.52 6.07
N ASP A 216 -1.16 8.37 5.17
CA ASP A 216 -2.09 9.47 5.45
C ASP A 216 -3.29 9.38 4.50
N ASP A 217 -4.49 9.73 4.98
CA ASP A 217 -5.73 9.68 4.21
C ASP A 217 -5.99 8.26 3.59
N VAL A 218 -5.80 7.19 4.38
CA VAL A 218 -6.14 5.79 4.03
C VAL A 218 -7.16 5.28 5.04
N GLU A 219 -8.35 4.90 4.57
CA GLU A 219 -9.49 4.56 5.42
C GLU A 219 -9.61 3.07 5.72
N ALA A 220 -9.18 2.21 4.80
CA ALA A 220 -9.26 0.76 4.96
C ALA A 220 -7.87 0.13 4.99
N LEU A 221 -7.71 -0.81 5.93
CA LEU A 221 -6.46 -1.53 6.15
C LEU A 221 -6.80 -3.01 6.02
N ASP A 222 -6.57 -3.59 4.85
CA ASP A 222 -6.80 -5.01 4.59
C ASP A 222 -5.47 -5.78 4.72
N LEU A 223 -5.43 -6.74 5.63
CA LEU A 223 -4.28 -7.56 5.95
C LEU A 223 -4.63 -9.03 5.77
N THR A 224 -3.87 -9.73 4.95
CA THR A 224 -3.92 -11.20 4.82
C THR A 224 -2.65 -11.81 5.40
N THR A 225 -2.76 -12.71 6.39
CA THR A 225 -1.59 -13.29 7.07
C THR A 225 -0.96 -14.46 6.30
N LEU A 226 -1.75 -15.19 5.52
CA LEU A 226 -1.36 -16.34 4.69
C LEU A 226 -0.84 -17.58 5.45
N GLY A 227 -0.89 -17.57 6.76
CA GLY A 227 -0.54 -18.72 7.60
C GLY A 227 0.81 -18.56 8.29
N GLY A 228 0.90 -19.15 9.44
CA GLY A 228 1.95 -19.01 10.44
C GLY A 228 1.31 -18.99 11.81
N ASN A 229 2.07 -18.76 12.87
CA ASN A 229 1.51 -18.35 14.14
C ASN A 229 1.68 -16.82 14.22
N ASP A 230 0.67 -16.09 13.77
CA ASP A 230 0.77 -14.67 13.56
C ASP A 230 0.24 -13.87 14.75
N THR A 231 0.83 -12.72 14.97
CA THR A 231 0.35 -11.76 15.96
C THR A 231 0.02 -10.46 15.26
N VAL A 232 -1.25 -10.09 15.27
CA VAL A 232 -1.73 -8.83 14.68
C VAL A 232 -2.23 -7.92 15.77
N THR A 233 -1.74 -6.68 15.80
CA THR A 233 -2.20 -5.66 16.76
C THR A 233 -2.81 -4.48 16.01
N VAL A 234 -4.05 -4.15 16.33
CA VAL A 234 -4.69 -2.90 15.92
C VAL A 234 -4.76 -1.99 17.15
N GLY A 235 -3.91 -0.98 17.15
CA GLY A 235 -3.83 0.00 18.26
C GLY A 235 -4.99 1.01 18.21
N ASP A 236 -5.00 1.92 19.20
CA ASP A 236 -5.90 3.07 19.18
C ASP A 236 -5.65 3.93 17.94
N MET A 237 -6.59 3.88 16.99
CA MET A 237 -6.52 4.61 15.72
C MET A 237 -7.14 6.02 15.82
N SER A 238 -7.44 6.50 17.04
CA SER A 238 -7.98 7.85 17.25
C SER A 238 -7.05 8.92 16.68
N GLY A 239 -7.60 9.79 15.85
CA GLY A 239 -6.86 10.87 15.20
C GLY A 239 -6.38 10.55 13.79
N THR A 240 -6.39 9.30 13.36
CA THR A 240 -6.09 8.89 11.98
C THR A 240 -7.36 8.91 11.11
N ASP A 241 -7.18 8.66 9.82
CA ASP A 241 -8.27 8.53 8.87
C ASP A 241 -8.79 7.09 8.76
N ALA A 242 -8.09 6.09 9.31
CA ALA A 242 -8.53 4.71 9.34
C ALA A 242 -9.92 4.54 9.98
N ARG A 243 -10.77 3.74 9.32
CA ARG A 243 -12.16 3.45 9.70
C ARG A 243 -12.45 1.96 9.74
N PHE A 244 -11.61 1.18 9.08
CA PHE A 244 -11.80 -0.25 8.94
C PHE A 244 -10.44 -0.96 8.93
N ALA A 245 -10.36 -2.10 9.61
CA ALA A 245 -9.24 -3.01 9.55
C ALA A 245 -9.76 -4.44 9.30
N GLY A 246 -9.58 -4.94 8.10
CA GLY A 246 -9.84 -6.33 7.72
C GLY A 246 -8.60 -7.18 7.98
N ILE A 247 -8.76 -8.27 8.74
CA ILE A 247 -7.70 -9.23 9.03
C ILE A 247 -8.17 -10.59 8.57
N ASP A 248 -7.50 -11.16 7.58
CA ASP A 248 -7.76 -12.51 7.10
C ASP A 248 -6.67 -13.47 7.59
N LEU A 249 -7.04 -14.33 8.54
CA LEU A 249 -6.20 -15.38 9.15
C LEU A 249 -6.18 -16.67 8.32
N SER A 250 -6.83 -16.68 7.15
CA SER A 250 -6.86 -17.86 6.30
C SER A 250 -5.49 -18.23 5.77
N GLY A 251 -5.20 -19.51 5.75
CA GLY A 251 -4.02 -20.02 5.07
C GLY A 251 -4.07 -19.81 3.54
N PRO A 252 -2.99 -20.10 2.82
CA PRO A 252 -2.85 -19.80 1.39
C PRO A 252 -3.83 -20.55 0.48
N ALA A 253 -4.56 -21.53 1.00
CA ALA A 253 -5.62 -22.26 0.28
C ALA A 253 -7.01 -21.64 0.49
N GLY A 254 -7.12 -20.55 1.29
CA GLY A 254 -8.38 -19.87 1.58
C GLY A 254 -9.25 -20.65 2.58
N GLY A 255 -8.72 -20.96 3.76
CA GLY A 255 -9.44 -21.63 4.85
C GLY A 255 -8.53 -21.74 6.07
N PRO A 256 -9.02 -22.34 7.18
CA PRO A 256 -8.23 -22.51 8.40
C PRO A 256 -6.87 -23.14 8.11
N ASP A 257 -5.82 -22.60 8.69
CA ASP A 257 -4.45 -23.12 8.50
C ASP A 257 -4.04 -24.12 9.59
N GLY A 258 -4.81 -24.21 10.69
CA GLY A 258 -4.60 -25.10 11.83
C GLY A 258 -3.51 -24.61 12.77
N LEU A 259 -3.09 -23.36 12.68
CA LEU A 259 -2.10 -22.71 13.53
C LEU A 259 -2.82 -21.71 14.47
N ALA A 260 -2.14 -21.30 15.51
CA ALA A 260 -2.77 -20.41 16.49
C ALA A 260 -2.31 -18.97 16.29
N ASP A 261 -3.25 -18.14 15.85
CA ASP A 261 -3.03 -16.72 15.64
C ASP A 261 -3.55 -15.87 16.81
N THR A 262 -3.00 -14.70 16.96
CA THR A 262 -3.40 -13.77 18.00
C THR A 262 -3.72 -12.42 17.40
N VAL A 263 -4.95 -11.97 17.61
CA VAL A 263 -5.37 -10.60 17.25
C VAL A 263 -5.57 -9.80 18.54
N THR A 264 -4.97 -8.63 18.61
CA THR A 264 -5.19 -7.69 19.74
C THR A 264 -5.76 -6.40 19.18
N VAL A 265 -6.88 -5.95 19.70
CA VAL A 265 -7.46 -4.65 19.39
C VAL A 265 -7.42 -3.76 20.62
N THR A 266 -7.18 -2.46 20.41
CA THR A 266 -7.03 -1.52 21.51
C THR A 266 -8.02 -0.36 21.35
N GLY A 267 -8.83 -0.13 22.36
CA GLY A 267 -9.74 0.99 22.48
C GLY A 267 -9.03 2.33 22.69
N SER A 268 -9.79 3.37 22.87
CA SER A 268 -9.27 4.72 23.01
C SER A 268 -8.90 5.05 24.47
N ARG A 269 -8.60 6.32 24.73
CA ARG A 269 -8.45 6.85 26.09
C ARG A 269 -9.73 7.46 26.65
N ARG A 270 -10.87 7.21 26.01
CA ARG A 270 -12.19 7.68 26.39
C ARG A 270 -13.07 6.46 26.60
N GLY A 271 -14.20 6.62 27.26
CA GLY A 271 -15.17 5.55 27.35
C GLY A 271 -15.60 5.09 25.95
N ASP A 272 -15.38 3.81 25.68
CA ASP A 272 -15.72 3.12 24.45
C ASP A 272 -16.89 2.14 24.72
N ASP A 273 -17.74 1.94 23.75
CA ASP A 273 -18.87 0.99 23.76
C ASP A 273 -18.57 -0.04 22.65
N ILE A 274 -17.94 -1.13 23.06
CA ILE A 274 -17.37 -2.12 22.14
C ILE A 274 -18.29 -3.34 22.06
N GLU A 275 -18.71 -3.70 20.86
CA GLU A 275 -19.49 -4.91 20.57
C GLU A 275 -18.59 -5.91 19.81
N VAL A 276 -18.54 -7.16 20.27
CA VAL A 276 -17.86 -8.26 19.59
C VAL A 276 -18.92 -9.31 19.21
N ASP A 277 -19.15 -9.47 17.94
CA ASP A 277 -20.14 -10.41 17.42
C ASP A 277 -19.62 -11.25 16.24
N THR A 278 -20.47 -12.16 15.76
CA THR A 278 -20.18 -12.91 14.53
C THR A 278 -21.18 -12.58 13.45
N ARG A 279 -20.68 -12.12 12.30
CA ARG A 279 -21.50 -11.85 11.12
C ARG A 279 -20.96 -12.58 9.89
N ARG A 280 -21.79 -13.43 9.30
CA ARG A 280 -21.44 -14.17 8.06
C ARG A 280 -20.16 -15.01 8.18
N GLY A 281 -19.88 -15.54 9.39
CA GLY A 281 -18.71 -16.37 9.65
C GLY A 281 -17.41 -15.57 9.84
N ARG A 282 -17.52 -14.30 10.18
CA ARG A 282 -16.40 -13.42 10.57
C ARG A 282 -16.66 -12.89 11.96
N VAL A 283 -15.62 -12.63 12.69
CA VAL A 283 -15.70 -11.91 13.97
C VAL A 283 -15.60 -10.42 13.67
N GLU A 284 -16.52 -9.64 14.19
CA GLU A 284 -16.54 -8.18 14.07
C GLU A 284 -16.34 -7.55 15.44
N VAL A 285 -15.51 -6.51 15.52
CA VAL A 285 -15.28 -5.69 16.72
C VAL A 285 -15.65 -4.27 16.34
N ASP A 286 -16.84 -3.87 16.73
CA ASP A 286 -17.42 -2.57 16.43
C ASP A 286 -17.26 -1.61 17.63
N GLY A 287 -17.45 -0.31 17.40
CA GLY A 287 -17.42 0.72 18.43
C GLY A 287 -16.05 1.36 18.64
N LEU A 288 -15.04 0.91 17.95
CA LEU A 288 -13.71 1.50 17.92
C LEU A 288 -13.59 2.61 16.85
N ARG A 289 -12.47 3.30 16.82
CA ARG A 289 -12.21 4.30 15.76
C ARG A 289 -12.16 3.66 14.37
N ALA A 290 -11.53 2.50 14.26
CA ALA A 290 -11.57 1.63 13.11
C ALA A 290 -12.27 0.35 13.55
N ASP A 291 -13.38 0.01 12.91
CA ASP A 291 -14.03 -1.27 13.11
C ASP A 291 -13.11 -2.38 12.61
N VAL A 292 -13.01 -3.49 13.36
CA VAL A 292 -12.12 -4.59 13.02
C VAL A 292 -12.93 -5.81 12.60
N GLN A 293 -12.59 -6.40 11.47
CA GLN A 293 -13.23 -7.61 10.98
C GLN A 293 -12.17 -8.71 10.81
N ILE A 294 -12.39 -9.86 11.47
CA ILE A 294 -11.48 -11.01 11.41
C ILE A 294 -12.15 -12.13 10.61
N ALA A 295 -11.55 -12.47 9.49
CA ALA A 295 -11.94 -13.59 8.66
C ALA A 295 -10.99 -14.77 8.87
N GLY A 296 -11.44 -15.99 8.55
CA GLY A 296 -10.59 -17.18 8.62
C GLY A 296 -10.28 -17.68 10.04
N ALA A 297 -10.84 -17.02 11.07
CA ALA A 297 -10.60 -17.41 12.46
C ALA A 297 -11.04 -18.85 12.76
N GLU A 298 -10.31 -19.51 13.65
CA GLU A 298 -10.56 -20.87 14.11
C GLU A 298 -10.40 -21.00 15.63
N PRO A 299 -10.89 -22.09 16.27
CA PRO A 299 -10.85 -22.22 17.73
C PRO A 299 -9.45 -22.24 18.36
N ALA A 300 -8.38 -22.35 17.56
CA ALA A 300 -7.00 -22.25 18.04
C ALA A 300 -6.56 -20.79 18.21
N ASP A 301 -7.25 -19.87 17.56
CA ASP A 301 -6.92 -18.44 17.55
C ASP A 301 -7.45 -17.71 18.79
N SER A 302 -6.93 -16.52 19.00
CA SER A 302 -7.31 -15.70 20.14
C SER A 302 -7.50 -14.23 19.75
N LEU A 303 -8.58 -13.63 20.23
CA LEU A 303 -8.85 -12.21 20.18
C LEU A 303 -8.69 -11.62 21.59
N THR A 304 -7.87 -10.59 21.73
CA THR A 304 -7.77 -9.81 22.97
C THR A 304 -8.29 -8.40 22.71
N VAL A 305 -9.31 -8.01 23.47
CA VAL A 305 -9.85 -6.64 23.47
C VAL A 305 -9.31 -5.90 24.67
N LEU A 306 -8.47 -4.89 24.42
CA LEU A 306 -7.94 -3.97 25.42
C LEU A 306 -8.76 -2.68 25.35
N ALA A 307 -9.74 -2.50 26.24
CA ALA A 307 -10.64 -1.33 26.16
C ALA A 307 -9.90 0.01 26.40
N GLY A 308 -8.82 -0.01 27.20
CA GLY A 308 -7.98 1.16 27.40
C GLY A 308 -8.23 1.92 28.69
N ASP A 309 -8.15 3.26 28.62
CA ASP A 309 -8.53 4.14 29.73
C ASP A 309 -9.94 4.67 29.46
N GLY A 310 -10.80 4.65 30.46
CA GLY A 310 -12.14 5.22 30.30
C GLY A 310 -13.18 4.51 31.17
N ASP A 311 -14.44 4.92 31.02
CA ASP A 311 -15.60 4.15 31.50
C ASP A 311 -16.09 3.34 30.28
N ASP A 312 -15.52 2.14 30.10
CA ASP A 312 -15.72 1.31 28.93
C ASP A 312 -16.78 0.24 29.17
N GLU A 313 -17.54 -0.09 28.13
CA GLU A 313 -18.44 -1.22 28.08
C GLU A 313 -18.02 -2.15 26.92
N VAL A 314 -17.89 -3.45 27.21
CA VAL A 314 -17.56 -4.44 26.20
C VAL A 314 -18.59 -5.56 26.28
N GLU A 315 -19.36 -5.73 25.23
CA GLU A 315 -20.29 -6.84 25.04
C GLU A 315 -19.71 -7.87 24.06
N VAL A 316 -19.74 -9.12 24.45
CA VAL A 316 -19.27 -10.24 23.60
C VAL A 316 -20.40 -11.23 23.45
N ASP A 317 -20.84 -11.47 22.22
CA ASP A 317 -21.90 -12.43 21.90
C ASP A 317 -21.43 -13.87 22.16
N ASP A 318 -22.33 -14.70 22.67
CA ASP A 318 -22.06 -16.09 23.06
C ASP A 318 -21.52 -16.96 21.92
N ASP A 319 -21.82 -16.65 20.66
CA ASP A 319 -21.43 -17.41 19.48
C ASP A 319 -20.00 -17.08 18.99
N VAL A 320 -19.39 -16.02 19.49
CA VAL A 320 -18.00 -15.64 19.15
C VAL A 320 -17.01 -16.68 19.67
N GLU A 321 -17.23 -17.21 20.88
CA GLU A 321 -16.35 -18.22 21.50
C GLU A 321 -16.37 -19.57 20.77
N ASP A 322 -17.36 -19.81 19.92
CA ASP A 322 -17.40 -20.99 19.04
C ASP A 322 -16.41 -20.84 17.84
N VAL A 323 -15.95 -19.62 17.55
CA VAL A 323 -15.11 -19.28 16.41
C VAL A 323 -13.69 -18.95 16.83
N ILE A 324 -13.52 -18.15 17.88
CA ILE A 324 -12.21 -17.65 18.37
C ILE A 324 -12.24 -17.51 19.89
N GLY A 325 -11.12 -17.78 20.56
CA GLY A 325 -11.02 -17.53 22.02
C GLY A 325 -10.97 -16.04 22.33
N VAL A 326 -11.86 -15.50 23.18
CA VAL A 326 -11.91 -14.07 23.50
C VAL A 326 -11.40 -13.78 24.92
N THR A 327 -10.60 -12.73 25.05
CA THR A 327 -10.16 -12.15 26.33
C THR A 327 -10.44 -10.66 26.32
N VAL A 328 -11.08 -10.16 27.36
CA VAL A 328 -11.37 -8.74 27.54
C VAL A 328 -10.60 -8.19 28.72
N ASP A 329 -9.86 -7.10 28.51
CA ASP A 329 -9.24 -6.28 29.56
C ASP A 329 -9.82 -4.87 29.47
N LEU A 330 -10.63 -4.55 30.50
CA LEU A 330 -11.32 -3.26 30.57
C LEU A 330 -10.39 -2.10 31.03
N GLY A 331 -9.10 -2.39 31.30
CA GLY A 331 -8.13 -1.36 31.66
C GLY A 331 -8.33 -0.72 33.02
N ALA A 332 -7.81 0.50 33.19
CA ALA A 332 -7.86 1.26 34.44
C ALA A 332 -8.92 2.37 34.34
N GLY A 333 -10.00 2.25 35.07
CA GLY A 333 -11.05 3.27 35.10
C GLY A 333 -12.40 2.75 35.59
N GLN A 334 -12.56 1.47 35.59
CA GLN A 334 -13.82 0.82 36.00
C GLN A 334 -14.08 0.92 37.49
N ARG A 335 -15.27 1.39 37.85
CA ARG A 335 -15.77 1.43 39.24
C ARG A 335 -16.91 0.46 39.46
#